data_0fe27e30a07e2fb5fbc7f8d276d3b169
#
_entry.id   0fe27e30a07e2fb5fbc7f8d276d3b169
#
_cell.length_a   1.000
_cell.length_b   1.000
_cell.length_c   1.000
_cell.angle_alpha   90.00
_cell.angle_beta   90.00
_cell.angle_gamma   90.00
#
_symmetry.space_group_name_H-M   'P 1'
#
loop_
_entity.id
_entity.type
_entity.pdbx_description
1 polymer ?
#
loop_
_entity_poly.entity_id
_entity_poly.type
_entity_poly.pdbx_seq_one_letter_code
_entity_poly.pdbx_strand_id
1 'polypeptide(L)'
;MLSVNPEVVWVDNDDEVRIYHPGTGEFQTLNATAARIWRKLANGAQIDDVVRDLATEFDAQDEHDRRQIDRDVREFVSELGQLGMLGPSRTAEAGR
;
A
#
# COMPACT_ATOMS: atom_id res chain seq x y z
N MET A 1 -4.01 12.38 4.83
CA MET A 1 -3.95 11.52 3.65
C MET A 1 -2.85 10.49 3.82
N LEU A 2 -3.09 9.26 3.44
CA LEU A 2 -2.14 8.18 3.64
C LEU A 2 -1.18 8.10 2.47
N SER A 3 0.09 7.89 2.75
CA SER A 3 1.08 7.72 1.70
C SER A 3 2.20 6.82 2.21
N VAL A 4 3.08 6.40 1.31
CA VAL A 4 4.21 5.59 1.75
C VAL A 4 5.16 6.47 2.55
N ASN A 5 5.75 5.88 3.57
CA ASN A 5 6.68 6.58 4.43
C ASN A 5 7.96 6.88 3.64
N PRO A 6 8.34 8.15 3.52
CA PRO A 6 9.53 8.49 2.72
C PRO A 6 10.83 7.95 3.28
N GLU A 7 10.84 7.51 4.54
CA GLU A 7 12.05 6.96 5.14
C GLU A 7 12.32 5.52 4.75
N VAL A 8 11.30 4.81 4.23
CA VAL A 8 11.52 3.42 3.85
C VAL A 8 12.25 3.35 2.51
N VAL A 9 13.06 2.32 2.38
CA VAL A 9 13.76 2.01 1.12
C VAL A 9 13.04 0.84 0.49
N TRP A 10 12.75 0.93 -0.81
CA TRP A 10 12.06 -0.17 -1.44
C TRP A 10 12.56 -0.38 -2.87
N VAL A 11 12.47 -1.63 -3.30
CA VAL A 11 12.94 -2.07 -4.60
C VAL A 11 11.78 -2.74 -5.32
N ASP A 12 11.55 -2.33 -6.55
CA ASP A 12 10.49 -2.86 -7.40
C ASP A 12 11.10 -3.87 -8.37
N ASN A 13 10.74 -5.14 -8.21
CA ASN A 13 11.25 -6.23 -9.03
C ASN A 13 10.15 -6.84 -9.91
N ASP A 14 9.24 -6.05 -10.39
CA ASP A 14 8.13 -6.47 -11.25
C ASP A 14 7.14 -7.38 -10.54
N ASP A 15 7.57 -8.59 -10.16
CA ASP A 15 6.68 -9.55 -9.53
C ASP A 15 6.60 -9.38 -8.02
N GLU A 16 7.50 -8.60 -7.46
CA GLU A 16 7.48 -8.38 -6.02
C GLU A 16 8.08 -7.03 -5.70
N VAL A 17 7.76 -6.54 -4.51
CA VAL A 17 8.37 -5.33 -3.97
C VAL A 17 8.97 -5.68 -2.62
N ARG A 18 10.19 -5.22 -2.38
CA ARG A 18 10.85 -5.40 -1.09
C ARG A 18 10.99 -4.06 -0.42
N ILE A 19 10.59 -3.99 0.84
CA ILE A 19 10.57 -2.76 1.60
C ILE A 19 11.39 -2.93 2.86
N TYR A 20 12.21 -1.95 3.18
CA TYR A 20 13.01 -1.96 4.39
C TYR A 20 12.84 -0.62 5.11
N HIS A 21 12.59 -0.67 6.41
CA HIS A 21 12.48 0.51 7.24
C HIS A 21 13.74 0.62 8.11
N PRO A 22 14.68 1.51 7.76
CA PRO A 22 15.95 1.58 8.51
C PRO A 22 15.77 2.00 9.95
N GLY A 23 14.72 2.76 10.26
CA GLY A 23 14.51 3.21 11.63
C GLY A 23 14.06 2.13 12.58
N THR A 24 13.35 1.12 12.09
CA THR A 24 12.84 0.04 12.94
C THR A 24 13.46 -1.31 12.65
N GLY A 25 14.12 -1.45 11.50
CA GLY A 25 14.65 -2.73 11.05
C GLY A 25 13.62 -3.63 10.41
N GLU A 26 12.38 -3.17 10.25
CA GLU A 26 11.35 -3.98 9.61
C GLU A 26 11.64 -4.21 8.15
N PHE A 27 11.35 -5.40 7.69
CA PHE A 27 11.57 -5.78 6.31
C PHE A 27 10.35 -6.56 5.82
N GLN A 28 9.87 -6.22 4.63
CA GLN A 28 8.71 -6.87 4.05
C GLN A 28 8.96 -7.20 2.59
N THR A 29 8.52 -8.38 2.18
CA THR A 29 8.50 -8.75 0.76
C THR A 29 7.05 -8.88 0.35
N LEU A 30 6.65 -8.12 -0.65
CA LEU A 30 5.26 -8.07 -1.11
C LEU A 30 5.14 -8.92 -2.37
N ASN A 31 4.15 -9.82 -2.37
CA ASN A 31 3.89 -10.62 -3.57
C ASN A 31 3.28 -9.74 -4.66
N ALA A 32 2.93 -10.34 -5.80
CA ALA A 32 2.50 -9.58 -6.96
C ALA A 32 1.29 -8.69 -6.66
N THR A 33 0.30 -9.23 -5.95
CA THR A 33 -0.90 -8.45 -5.64
C THR A 33 -0.61 -7.32 -4.67
N ALA A 34 0.11 -7.62 -3.59
CA ALA A 34 0.47 -6.60 -2.61
C ALA A 34 1.37 -5.54 -3.22
N ALA A 35 2.25 -5.95 -4.14
CA ALA A 35 3.12 -5.01 -4.82
C ALA A 35 2.32 -4.01 -5.66
N ARG A 36 1.23 -4.47 -6.29
CA ARG A 36 0.37 -3.55 -7.04
C ARG A 36 -0.21 -2.47 -6.15
N ILE A 37 -0.67 -2.89 -4.97
CA ILE A 37 -1.23 -1.94 -4.01
C ILE A 37 -0.16 -0.93 -3.59
N TRP A 38 1.03 -1.42 -3.28
CA TRP A 38 2.13 -0.55 -2.86
C TRP A 38 2.47 0.47 -3.92
N ARG A 39 2.58 0.04 -5.19
CA ARG A 39 2.95 0.95 -6.26
C ARG A 39 1.91 2.04 -6.45
N LYS A 40 0.64 1.70 -6.33
CA LYS A 40 -0.42 2.68 -6.45
C LYS A 40 -0.36 3.71 -5.33
N LEU A 41 -0.13 3.25 -4.11
CA LEU A 41 0.01 4.15 -2.97
C LEU A 41 1.25 5.04 -3.14
N ALA A 42 2.35 4.47 -3.63
CA ALA A 42 3.57 5.23 -3.86
C ALA A 42 3.38 6.32 -4.91
N ASN A 43 2.43 6.10 -5.83
CA ASN A 43 2.11 7.08 -6.85
C ASN A 43 1.04 8.07 -6.42
N GLY A 44 0.64 8.02 -5.16
CA GLY A 44 -0.29 9.01 -4.63
C GLY A 44 -1.75 8.62 -4.68
N ALA A 45 -2.07 7.39 -5.05
CA ALA A 45 -3.45 6.94 -5.08
C ALA A 45 -3.99 6.83 -3.67
N GLN A 46 -5.28 7.08 -3.52
CA GLN A 46 -5.95 6.89 -2.24
C GLN A 46 -6.52 5.47 -2.18
N ILE A 47 -6.89 5.04 -0.97
CA ILE A 47 -7.37 3.67 -0.79
C ILE A 47 -8.55 3.36 -1.69
N ASP A 48 -9.49 4.27 -1.81
CA ASP A 48 -10.66 4.04 -2.65
C ASP A 48 -10.28 3.87 -4.12
N ASP A 49 -9.28 4.62 -4.57
CA ASP A 49 -8.77 4.47 -5.94
C ASP A 49 -8.12 3.11 -6.14
N VAL A 50 -7.36 2.67 -5.14
CA VAL A 50 -6.70 1.36 -5.20
C VAL A 50 -7.74 0.25 -5.30
N VAL A 51 -8.77 0.32 -4.48
CA VAL A 51 -9.84 -0.69 -4.49
C VAL A 51 -10.51 -0.72 -5.86
N ARG A 52 -10.84 0.44 -6.40
CA ARG A 52 -11.51 0.51 -7.71
C ARG A 52 -10.62 -0.06 -8.80
N ASP A 53 -9.34 0.31 -8.79
CA ASP A 53 -8.42 -0.16 -9.82
C ASP A 53 -8.23 -1.66 -9.76
N LEU A 54 -8.10 -2.21 -8.55
CA LEU A 54 -7.95 -3.66 -8.40
C LEU A 54 -9.20 -4.39 -8.82
N ALA A 55 -10.37 -3.85 -8.49
CA ALA A 55 -11.62 -4.46 -8.91
C ALA A 55 -11.69 -4.56 -10.42
N THR A 56 -11.22 -3.54 -11.11
CA THR A 56 -11.16 -3.55 -12.57
C THR A 56 -10.12 -4.55 -13.07
N GLU A 57 -8.93 -4.54 -12.47
CA GLU A 57 -7.84 -5.42 -12.92
C GLU A 57 -8.17 -6.88 -12.74
N PHE A 58 -8.89 -7.22 -11.66
CA PHE A 58 -9.28 -8.60 -11.38
C PHE A 58 -10.66 -8.94 -11.89
N ASP A 59 -11.27 -8.02 -12.64
CA ASP A 59 -12.58 -8.26 -13.26
C ASP A 59 -13.62 -8.65 -12.22
N ALA A 60 -13.62 -7.96 -11.10
CA ALA A 60 -14.59 -8.19 -10.04
C ALA A 60 -15.90 -7.58 -10.44
N GLN A 61 -16.87 -8.43 -10.77
CA GLN A 61 -18.12 -7.97 -11.36
C GLN A 61 -19.26 -7.86 -10.37
N ASP A 62 -19.27 -8.67 -9.33
CA ASP A 62 -20.34 -8.57 -8.37
C ASP A 62 -19.88 -7.88 -7.11
N GLU A 63 -20.85 -7.55 -6.29
CA GLU A 63 -20.60 -6.78 -5.09
C GLU A 63 -19.82 -7.56 -4.06
N HIS A 64 -19.99 -8.87 -4.03
CA HIS A 64 -19.26 -9.71 -3.10
C HIS A 64 -17.76 -9.65 -3.37
N ASP A 65 -17.38 -9.76 -4.64
CA ASP A 65 -15.97 -9.71 -5.02
C ASP A 65 -15.37 -8.35 -4.71
N ARG A 66 -16.13 -7.29 -4.95
CA ARG A 66 -15.65 -5.94 -4.67
C ARG A 66 -15.44 -5.71 -3.19
N ARG A 67 -16.32 -6.23 -2.36
CA ARG A 67 -16.17 -6.11 -0.91
C ARG A 67 -14.97 -6.87 -0.42
N GLN A 68 -14.69 -8.02 -1.03
CA GLN A 68 -13.53 -8.81 -0.66
C GLN A 68 -12.24 -8.05 -0.96
N ILE A 69 -12.18 -7.43 -2.13
CA ILE A 69 -11.03 -6.62 -2.50
C ILE A 69 -10.88 -5.43 -1.56
N ASP A 70 -11.98 -4.76 -1.26
CA ASP A 70 -11.98 -3.62 -0.34
C ASP A 70 -11.40 -4.04 1.01
N ARG A 71 -11.88 -5.13 1.56
CA ARG A 71 -11.43 -5.62 2.84
C ARG A 71 -9.94 -5.95 2.81
N ASP A 72 -9.51 -6.67 1.77
CA ASP A 72 -8.13 -7.11 1.67
C ASP A 72 -7.18 -5.92 1.55
N VAL A 73 -7.57 -4.92 0.77
CA VAL A 73 -6.74 -3.71 0.63
C VAL A 73 -6.63 -2.99 1.96
N ARG A 74 -7.75 -2.82 2.66
CA ARG A 74 -7.73 -2.08 3.90
C ARG A 74 -6.97 -2.80 5.00
N GLU A 75 -7.05 -4.13 5.03
CA GLU A 75 -6.27 -4.91 6.00
C GLU A 75 -4.79 -4.80 5.72
N PHE A 76 -4.41 -4.88 4.45
CA PHE A 76 -3.03 -4.77 4.06
C PHE A 76 -2.47 -3.38 4.40
N VAL A 77 -3.23 -2.34 4.11
CA VAL A 77 -2.83 -0.98 4.42
C VAL A 77 -2.65 -0.81 5.93
N SER A 78 -3.56 -1.38 6.70
CA SER A 78 -3.47 -1.31 8.16
C SER A 78 -2.19 -1.98 8.66
N GLU A 79 -1.85 -3.14 8.11
CA GLU A 79 -0.63 -3.84 8.50
C GLU A 79 0.61 -3.02 8.18
N LEU A 80 0.65 -2.44 6.98
CA LEU A 80 1.77 -1.60 6.61
C LEU A 80 1.90 -0.39 7.52
N GLY A 81 0.77 0.17 7.92
CA GLY A 81 0.78 1.30 8.85
C GLY A 81 1.34 0.92 10.19
N GLN A 82 1.02 -0.29 10.68
CA GLN A 82 1.53 -0.76 11.96
C GLN A 82 3.03 -1.00 11.91
N LEU A 83 3.56 -1.34 10.74
CA LEU A 83 4.99 -1.56 10.56
C LEU A 83 5.76 -0.26 10.29
N GLY A 84 5.06 0.86 10.23
CA GLY A 84 5.69 2.15 9.98
C GLY A 84 6.03 2.40 8.53
N MET A 85 5.48 1.63 7.61
CA MET A 85 5.78 1.76 6.20
C MET A 85 4.86 2.71 5.47
N LEU A 86 3.75 3.08 6.10
CA LEU A 86 2.84 4.11 5.61
C LEU A 86 2.63 5.11 6.71
N GLY A 87 2.29 6.32 6.33
CA GLY A 87 1.97 7.34 7.30
C GLY A 87 1.13 8.43 6.68
N PRO A 88 0.69 9.39 7.50
CA PRO A 88 0.01 10.54 6.94
C PRO A 88 1.00 11.32 6.10
N SER A 89 0.48 11.80 5.03
CA SER A 89 1.25 12.67 4.18
C SER A 89 1.60 13.89 4.98
N ARG A 90 2.65 14.20 5.30
CA ARG A 90 2.93 15.12 6.09
C ARG A 90 3.89 15.74 6.21
N THR A 91 3.92 15.57 5.62
CA THR A 91 4.61 16.09 5.80
C THR A 91 4.60 17.13 6.52
N ALA A 92 3.81 17.28 6.49
CA ALA A 92 3.62 18.23 7.16
C ALA A 92 3.94 18.28 8.49
N GLU A 93 3.93 17.78 8.84
CA GLU A 93 4.15 17.92 9.91
C GLU A 93 5.20 18.15 10.28
N ALA A 94 5.45 17.93 9.55
CA ALA A 94 6.40 18.13 9.95
C ALA A 94 6.75 19.17 10.51
N GLY A 95 6.46 19.37 10.41
CA GLY A 95 6.73 20.17 10.96
C GLY A 95 6.88 20.47 11.97
N ARG A 96 6.83 20.24 12.22
CA ARG A 96 6.88 20.41 13.09
C ARG A 96 7.59 20.56 13.50
#